data_938017851ed81543fec9429ecb0d8018
#
_entry.id   938017851ed81543fec9429ecb0d8018
#
_cell.length_a   1.000
_cell.length_b   1.000
_cell.length_c   1.000
_cell.angle_alpha   90.00
_cell.angle_beta   90.00
_cell.angle_gamma   90.00
#
_symmetry.space_group_name_H-M   'P 1'
#
loop_
_entity.id
_entity.type
_entity.pdbx_description
1 polymer ?
#
loop_
_entity_poly.entity_id
_entity_poly.type
_entity_poly.pdbx_seq_one_letter_code
_entity_poly.pdbx_strand_id
1 'polypeptide(L)'
;MAKWKTVRVREELVNAAKSTLETGQYQSLSQFVSEAVKQRLKELSPGRDFLAEKTVEYPVFQERLLCSANHIWALVTPEGNIRVGLSDFAQKRLKGILGIRTEPVGHAVSREKPFGVVETWMFKFDLYAPVSGKIVKANETLKENPATISEDPYEAGWIAEIKPDNPITLEEELRDLMNPKEYKIWAIKQRHFAEPRT
;
A
#
# COMPACT_ATOMS: atom_id res chain seq x y z
N MET A 1 -3.89 13.24 -8.31
CA MET A 1 -3.54 13.07 -9.75
C MET A 1 -2.27 13.83 -10.04
N ALA A 2 -1.23 13.16 -10.53
CA ALA A 2 -0.06 13.87 -11.04
C ALA A 2 -0.47 14.71 -12.24
N LYS A 3 -0.29 16.03 -12.13
CA LYS A 3 -0.57 16.94 -13.24
C LYS A 3 0.64 16.92 -14.17
N TRP A 4 0.47 16.40 -15.37
CA TRP A 4 1.48 16.44 -16.42
C TRP A 4 1.55 17.83 -17.02
N LYS A 5 2.77 18.32 -17.27
CA LYS A 5 3.02 19.54 -18.00
C LYS A 5 3.92 19.24 -19.19
N THR A 6 3.62 19.86 -20.32
CA THR A 6 4.42 19.72 -21.53
C THR A 6 5.57 20.72 -21.49
N VAL A 7 6.77 20.26 -21.80
CA VAL A 7 7.98 21.07 -21.94
C VAL A 7 8.50 20.91 -23.36
N ARG A 8 8.87 22.02 -24.01
CA ARG A 8 9.51 22.01 -25.33
C ARG A 8 11.00 21.76 -25.14
N VAL A 9 11.55 20.78 -25.82
CA VAL A 9 12.98 20.45 -25.84
C VAL A 9 13.47 20.56 -27.27
N ARG A 10 14.69 21.07 -27.46
CA ARG A 10 15.30 21.17 -28.80
C ARG A 10 15.46 19.80 -29.42
N GLU A 11 15.20 19.68 -30.72
CA GLU A 11 15.24 18.42 -31.45
C GLU A 11 16.61 17.72 -31.36
N GLU A 12 17.69 18.48 -31.39
CA GLU A 12 19.07 17.99 -31.23
C GLU A 12 19.26 17.23 -29.91
N LEU A 13 18.69 17.75 -28.80
CA LEU A 13 18.77 17.12 -27.49
C LEU A 13 17.88 15.85 -27.42
N VAL A 14 16.76 15.87 -28.11
CA VAL A 14 15.88 14.70 -28.21
C VAL A 14 16.59 13.56 -28.98
N ASN A 15 17.28 13.91 -30.06
CA ASN A 15 18.03 12.92 -30.87
C ASN A 15 19.24 12.37 -30.12
N ALA A 16 19.99 13.22 -29.40
CA ALA A 16 21.06 12.77 -28.52
C ALA A 16 20.56 11.86 -27.39
N ALA A 17 19.42 12.19 -26.80
CA ALA A 17 18.80 11.34 -25.78
C ALA A 17 18.34 9.98 -26.35
N LYS A 18 17.78 9.95 -27.56
CA LYS A 18 17.41 8.70 -28.23
C LYS A 18 18.60 7.79 -28.50
N SER A 19 19.74 8.33 -28.94
CA SER A 19 20.96 7.52 -29.14
C SER A 19 21.47 6.93 -27.83
N THR A 20 21.28 7.61 -26.70
CA THR A 20 21.63 7.08 -25.36
C THR A 20 20.71 5.93 -24.95
N LEU A 21 19.46 5.88 -25.41
CA LEU A 21 18.53 4.78 -25.14
C LEU A 21 18.98 3.45 -25.78
N GLU A 22 19.70 3.53 -26.90
CA GLU A 22 20.24 2.33 -27.58
C GLU A 22 21.30 1.59 -26.75
N THR A 23 21.87 2.24 -25.73
CA THR A 23 22.81 1.62 -24.78
C THR A 23 22.14 0.74 -23.74
N GLY A 24 20.82 0.68 -23.70
CA GLY A 24 20.03 -0.20 -22.82
C GLY A 24 19.92 0.25 -21.37
N GLN A 25 20.46 1.41 -20.99
CA GLN A 25 20.40 1.92 -19.61
C GLN A 25 19.00 2.46 -19.21
N TYR A 26 18.20 2.88 -20.18
CA TYR A 26 16.89 3.48 -19.94
C TYR A 26 15.81 2.80 -20.78
N GLN A 27 14.65 2.58 -20.20
CA GLN A 27 13.51 1.93 -20.88
C GLN A 27 12.73 2.87 -21.80
N SER A 28 12.84 4.19 -21.59
CA SER A 28 12.14 5.18 -22.41
C SER A 28 12.77 6.57 -22.31
N LEU A 29 12.54 7.41 -23.35
CA LEU A 29 12.94 8.82 -23.36
C LEU A 29 12.35 9.59 -22.16
N SER A 30 11.14 9.29 -21.75
CA SER A 30 10.48 9.92 -20.60
C SER A 30 11.21 9.60 -19.28
N GLN A 31 11.67 8.36 -19.12
CA GLN A 31 12.49 7.96 -17.98
C GLN A 31 13.84 8.68 -17.97
N PHE A 32 14.55 8.68 -19.09
CA PHE A 32 15.82 9.39 -19.25
C PHE A 32 15.69 10.88 -18.90
N VAL A 33 14.71 11.58 -19.47
CA VAL A 33 14.48 13.01 -19.20
C VAL A 33 14.13 13.25 -17.73
N SER A 34 13.30 12.41 -17.14
CA SER A 34 12.93 12.52 -15.72
C SER A 34 14.15 12.36 -14.81
N GLU A 35 15.02 11.40 -15.07
CA GLU A 35 16.23 11.19 -14.27
C GLU A 35 17.27 12.30 -14.48
N ALA A 36 17.46 12.77 -15.72
CA ALA A 36 18.35 13.88 -16.01
C ALA A 36 17.89 15.17 -15.30
N VAL A 37 16.60 15.47 -15.29
CA VAL A 37 16.04 16.61 -14.55
C VAL A 37 16.23 16.44 -13.04
N LYS A 38 16.01 15.25 -12.50
CA LYS A 38 16.24 14.92 -11.08
C LYS A 38 17.69 15.17 -10.68
N GLN A 39 18.61 14.64 -11.46
CA GLN A 39 20.05 14.80 -11.21
C GLN A 39 20.46 16.26 -11.25
N ARG A 40 19.99 17.02 -12.23
CA ARG A 40 20.31 18.44 -12.36
C ARG A 40 19.74 19.29 -11.23
N LEU A 41 18.53 19.01 -10.78
CA LEU A 41 17.93 19.66 -9.62
C LEU A 41 18.73 19.39 -8.34
N LYS A 42 19.23 18.16 -8.15
CA LYS A 42 20.08 17.78 -7.03
C LYS A 42 21.42 18.54 -7.03
N GLU A 43 22.03 18.70 -8.18
CA GLU A 43 23.27 19.49 -8.36
C GLU A 43 23.09 20.97 -8.05
N LEU A 44 21.97 21.58 -8.49
CA LEU A 44 21.68 22.99 -8.32
C LEU A 44 21.24 23.37 -6.90
N SER A 45 20.80 22.42 -6.11
CA SER A 45 20.32 22.64 -4.75
C SER A 45 20.76 21.48 -3.83
N PRO A 46 22.05 21.39 -3.51
CA PRO A 46 22.52 20.38 -2.57
C PRO A 46 21.84 20.57 -1.21
N GLY A 47 21.05 19.58 -0.80
CA GLY A 47 20.25 19.60 0.44
C GLY A 47 18.74 19.86 0.24
N ARG A 48 18.27 20.11 -0.97
CA ARG A 48 16.85 20.11 -1.30
C ARG A 48 16.53 18.89 -2.13
N ASP A 49 15.88 17.92 -1.50
CA ASP A 49 15.34 16.78 -2.20
C ASP A 49 14.05 17.20 -2.92
N PHE A 50 14.16 17.64 -4.19
CA PHE A 50 13.03 18.11 -5.02
C PHE A 50 12.08 16.98 -5.41
N LEU A 51 12.52 15.77 -5.17
CA LEU A 51 11.81 14.54 -5.39
C LEU A 51 12.16 13.57 -4.26
N ALA A 52 12.10 14.06 -3.05
CA ALA A 52 11.54 13.17 -2.08
C ALA A 52 10.18 12.79 -2.69
N GLU A 53 10.13 11.76 -3.61
CA GLU A 53 9.16 10.74 -3.27
C GLU A 53 9.23 10.80 -1.76
N LYS A 54 8.10 11.11 -1.14
CA LYS A 54 7.95 10.66 0.23
C LYS A 54 8.25 9.16 0.13
N THR A 55 9.52 8.81 0.17
CA THR A 55 9.96 7.67 0.90
C THR A 55 9.35 8.03 2.23
N VAL A 56 8.11 7.61 2.41
CA VAL A 56 7.55 7.45 3.72
C VAL A 56 8.68 6.68 4.38
N GLU A 57 9.48 7.37 5.21
CA GLU A 57 10.36 6.70 6.13
C GLU A 57 9.39 5.91 6.96
N TYR A 58 9.28 4.67 6.57
CA TYR A 58 8.45 3.73 7.26
C TYR A 58 9.10 3.59 8.62
N PRO A 59 8.42 3.97 9.71
CA PRO A 59 8.99 3.84 11.03
C PRO A 59 9.49 2.42 11.23
N VAL A 60 10.42 2.22 12.17
CA VAL A 60 11.06 0.94 12.53
C VAL A 60 10.06 -0.22 12.72
N PHE A 61 8.75 0.09 12.88
CA PHE A 61 7.62 -0.83 12.85
C PHE A 61 7.50 -1.69 11.59
N GLN A 62 8.06 -1.25 10.46
CA GLN A 62 7.82 -1.92 9.17
C GLN A 62 8.68 -3.16 8.90
N GLU A 63 9.75 -3.37 9.65
CA GLU A 63 10.49 -4.63 9.54
C GLU A 63 9.65 -5.84 9.98
N ARG A 64 8.54 -5.61 10.70
CA ARG A 64 7.58 -6.65 11.16
C ARG A 64 6.24 -6.61 10.44
N LEU A 65 6.04 -5.66 9.53
CA LEU A 65 4.83 -5.57 8.76
C LEU A 65 4.81 -6.65 7.67
N LEU A 66 3.73 -7.39 7.59
CA LEU A 66 3.49 -8.37 6.54
C LEU A 66 2.24 -7.98 5.76
N CYS A 67 2.12 -8.41 4.51
CA CYS A 67 0.98 -8.09 3.66
C CYS A 67 0.43 -9.35 2.98
N SER A 68 -0.89 -9.48 2.99
CA SER A 68 -1.57 -10.54 2.24
C SER A 68 -1.76 -10.18 0.76
N ALA A 69 -2.04 -11.18 -0.07
CA ALA A 69 -2.45 -10.99 -1.45
C ALA A 69 -3.81 -10.27 -1.59
N ASN A 70 -4.60 -10.21 -0.52
CA ASN A 70 -5.84 -9.45 -0.45
C ASN A 70 -5.63 -8.00 0.02
N HIS A 71 -4.38 -7.50 -0.04
CA HIS A 71 -4.01 -6.13 0.27
C HIS A 71 -4.24 -5.70 1.73
N ILE A 72 -4.35 -6.64 2.64
CA ILE A 72 -4.41 -6.38 4.08
C ILE A 72 -3.01 -6.52 4.66
N TRP A 73 -2.55 -5.50 5.39
CA TRP A 73 -1.34 -5.62 6.18
C TRP A 73 -1.64 -6.22 7.55
N ALA A 74 -0.66 -6.91 8.09
CA ALA A 74 -0.69 -7.56 9.40
C ALA A 74 0.58 -7.19 10.19
N LEU A 75 0.40 -6.85 11.47
CA LEU A 75 1.46 -6.50 12.41
C LEU A 75 1.23 -7.22 13.73
N VAL A 76 2.23 -7.96 14.21
CA VAL A 76 2.18 -8.59 15.53
C VAL A 76 2.35 -7.53 16.61
N THR A 77 1.35 -7.37 17.48
CA THR A 77 1.41 -6.44 18.61
C THR A 77 2.24 -7.02 19.77
N PRO A 78 2.71 -6.20 20.73
CA PRO A 78 3.41 -6.70 21.92
C PRO A 78 2.59 -7.71 22.72
N GLU A 79 1.26 -7.60 22.69
CA GLU A 79 0.34 -8.52 23.37
C GLU A 79 0.13 -9.84 22.62
N GLY A 80 0.75 -10.01 21.45
CA GLY A 80 0.62 -11.19 20.60
C GLY A 80 -0.65 -11.22 19.77
N ASN A 81 -1.41 -10.13 19.69
CA ASN A 81 -2.50 -9.96 18.73
C ASN A 81 -1.96 -9.58 17.36
N ILE A 82 -2.76 -9.76 16.33
CA ILE A 82 -2.44 -9.32 14.97
C ILE A 82 -3.29 -8.09 14.66
N ARG A 83 -2.65 -6.94 14.58
CA ARG A 83 -3.28 -5.71 14.10
C ARG A 83 -3.32 -5.73 12.59
N VAL A 84 -4.45 -5.39 12.00
CA VAL A 84 -4.66 -5.47 10.56
C VAL A 84 -5.24 -4.17 10.01
N GLY A 85 -4.92 -3.86 8.77
CA GLY A 85 -5.45 -2.70 8.05
C GLY A 85 -5.23 -2.79 6.55
N LEU A 86 -5.74 -1.80 5.83
CA LEU A 86 -5.64 -1.75 4.38
C LEU A 86 -4.29 -1.18 3.95
N SER A 87 -3.63 -1.83 2.99
CA SER A 87 -2.34 -1.36 2.50
C SER A 87 -2.43 -0.02 1.78
N ASP A 88 -1.33 0.76 1.79
CA ASP A 88 -1.20 2.02 1.07
C ASP A 88 -1.49 1.87 -0.44
N PHE A 89 -1.11 0.75 -1.03
CA PHE A 89 -1.40 0.44 -2.42
C PHE A 89 -2.91 0.32 -2.68
N ALA A 90 -3.63 -0.41 -1.82
CA ALA A 90 -5.06 -0.62 -1.97
C ALA A 90 -5.86 0.67 -1.73
N GLN A 91 -5.60 1.37 -0.64
CA GLN A 91 -6.34 2.59 -0.31
C GLN A 91 -6.20 3.68 -1.38
N LYS A 92 -5.01 3.81 -1.99
CA LYS A 92 -4.79 4.75 -3.11
C LYS A 92 -5.62 4.39 -4.36
N ARG A 93 -5.90 3.10 -4.57
CA ARG A 93 -6.72 2.64 -5.71
C ARG A 93 -8.21 2.74 -5.43
N LEU A 94 -8.63 2.51 -4.20
CA LEU A 94 -10.05 2.58 -3.83
C LEU A 94 -10.64 3.99 -3.94
N LYS A 95 -9.82 5.04 -3.86
CA LYS A 95 -10.21 6.45 -4.03
C LYS A 95 -11.52 6.84 -3.34
N GLY A 96 -11.41 7.48 -2.19
CA GLY A 96 -12.57 8.02 -1.49
C GLY A 96 -13.33 6.96 -0.71
N ILE A 97 -12.69 6.43 0.32
CA ILE A 97 -13.31 5.54 1.29
C ILE A 97 -14.35 6.36 2.06
N LEU A 98 -15.61 5.91 2.02
CA LEU A 98 -16.76 6.54 2.67
C LEU A 98 -17.09 5.91 4.01
N GLY A 99 -16.74 4.64 4.19
CA GLY A 99 -17.01 3.92 5.41
C GLY A 99 -16.31 2.56 5.44
N ILE A 100 -16.23 2.03 6.65
CA ILE A 100 -15.73 0.69 6.89
C ILE A 100 -16.60 0.01 7.93
N ARG A 101 -16.86 -1.25 7.73
CA ARG A 101 -17.57 -2.11 8.68
C ARG A 101 -16.81 -3.41 8.83
N THR A 102 -16.68 -3.86 10.07
CA THR A 102 -16.08 -5.15 10.40
C THR A 102 -17.11 -6.01 11.11
N GLU A 103 -16.87 -7.30 11.14
CA GLU A 103 -17.54 -8.19 12.08
C GLU A 103 -17.33 -7.69 13.52
N PRO A 104 -18.28 -7.93 14.44
CA PRO A 104 -18.20 -7.41 15.79
C PRO A 104 -17.05 -8.03 16.59
N VAL A 105 -16.61 -7.30 17.61
CA VAL A 105 -15.67 -7.84 18.61
C VAL A 105 -16.23 -9.12 19.22
N GLY A 106 -15.39 -10.14 19.34
CA GLY A 106 -15.76 -11.48 19.76
C GLY A 106 -16.06 -12.45 18.61
N HIS A 107 -16.23 -11.97 17.37
CA HIS A 107 -16.48 -12.81 16.22
C HIS A 107 -15.22 -13.58 15.80
N ALA A 108 -15.39 -14.87 15.49
CA ALA A 108 -14.32 -15.71 14.97
C ALA A 108 -14.12 -15.44 13.48
N VAL A 109 -12.86 -15.28 13.07
CA VAL A 109 -12.46 -15.05 11.68
C VAL A 109 -11.53 -16.17 11.22
N SER A 110 -11.64 -16.55 9.97
CA SER A 110 -10.75 -17.54 9.35
C SER A 110 -9.94 -16.85 8.25
N ARG A 111 -8.69 -17.24 8.12
CA ARG A 111 -7.80 -16.75 7.06
C ARG A 111 -8.49 -16.83 5.70
N GLU A 112 -8.29 -15.82 4.86
CA GLU A 112 -8.85 -15.69 3.52
C GLU A 112 -10.39 -15.68 3.45
N LYS A 113 -11.07 -15.49 4.59
CA LYS A 113 -12.51 -15.23 4.62
C LYS A 113 -12.79 -13.76 4.91
N PRO A 114 -13.92 -13.24 4.42
CA PRO A 114 -14.32 -11.86 4.70
C PRO A 114 -14.51 -11.65 6.20
N PHE A 115 -13.98 -10.54 6.73
CA PHE A 115 -14.19 -10.09 8.11
C PHE A 115 -14.73 -8.66 8.18
N GLY A 116 -14.95 -8.03 7.05
CA GLY A 116 -15.47 -6.68 6.96
C GLY A 116 -15.61 -6.22 5.53
N VAL A 117 -16.07 -4.99 5.36
CA VAL A 117 -16.33 -4.34 4.06
C VAL A 117 -15.86 -2.90 4.10
N VAL A 118 -15.20 -2.45 3.03
CA VAL A 118 -14.92 -1.04 2.73
C VAL A 118 -15.95 -0.55 1.73
N GLU A 119 -16.58 0.58 2.03
CA GLU A 119 -17.51 1.27 1.13
C GLU A 119 -16.82 2.46 0.47
N THR A 120 -16.96 2.56 -0.83
CA THR A 120 -16.50 3.69 -1.65
C THR A 120 -17.68 4.30 -2.42
N TRP A 121 -17.42 5.35 -3.18
CA TRP A 121 -18.45 5.98 -4.01
C TRP A 121 -19.16 5.03 -4.98
N MET A 122 -18.45 4.04 -5.49
CA MET A 122 -18.95 3.20 -6.58
C MET A 122 -19.18 1.75 -6.14
N PHE A 123 -18.39 1.25 -5.20
CA PHE A 123 -18.33 -0.19 -4.90
C PHE A 123 -18.13 -0.45 -3.41
N LYS A 124 -18.48 -1.68 -3.03
CA LYS A 124 -18.12 -2.28 -1.74
C LYS A 124 -17.09 -3.36 -2.00
N PHE A 125 -16.08 -3.41 -1.15
CA PHE A 125 -15.00 -4.37 -1.23
C PHE A 125 -14.89 -5.14 0.08
N ASP A 126 -14.84 -6.47 -0.02
CA ASP A 126 -14.63 -7.32 1.13
C ASP A 126 -13.20 -7.19 1.66
N LEU A 127 -13.08 -7.17 2.97
CA LEU A 127 -11.81 -7.25 3.69
C LEU A 127 -11.60 -8.70 4.12
N TYR A 128 -10.53 -9.31 3.64
CA TYR A 128 -10.22 -10.72 3.92
C TYR A 128 -9.21 -10.83 5.05
N ALA A 129 -9.51 -11.67 6.04
CA ALA A 129 -8.63 -11.86 7.19
C ALA A 129 -7.27 -12.46 6.75
N PRO A 130 -6.14 -11.85 7.14
CA PRO A 130 -4.82 -12.39 6.81
C PRO A 130 -4.44 -13.59 7.69
N VAL A 131 -5.08 -13.73 8.85
CA VAL A 131 -4.87 -14.81 9.83
C VAL A 131 -6.19 -15.24 10.43
N SER A 132 -6.20 -16.45 11.00
CA SER A 132 -7.35 -16.99 11.74
C SER A 132 -7.30 -16.60 13.22
N GLY A 133 -8.48 -16.46 13.84
CA GLY A 133 -8.58 -16.10 15.25
C GLY A 133 -9.91 -15.42 15.59
N LYS A 134 -9.90 -14.57 16.60
CA LYS A 134 -11.06 -13.82 17.06
C LYS A 134 -10.78 -12.32 17.08
N ILE A 135 -11.69 -11.52 16.56
CA ILE A 135 -11.60 -10.06 16.66
C ILE A 135 -11.68 -9.66 18.14
N VAL A 136 -10.67 -8.98 18.64
CA VAL A 136 -10.61 -8.51 20.04
C VAL A 136 -10.73 -7.00 20.16
N LYS A 137 -10.41 -6.28 19.09
CA LYS A 137 -10.63 -4.83 18.99
C LYS A 137 -11.01 -4.44 17.57
N ALA A 138 -11.85 -3.43 17.44
CA ALA A 138 -12.14 -2.72 16.19
C ALA A 138 -11.78 -1.24 16.38
N ASN A 139 -11.31 -0.58 15.32
CA ASN A 139 -10.98 0.83 15.37
C ASN A 139 -12.24 1.68 15.20
N GLU A 140 -12.84 2.07 16.30
CA GLU A 140 -14.07 2.86 16.32
C GLU A 140 -13.91 4.24 15.66
N THR A 141 -12.68 4.81 15.64
CA THR A 141 -12.44 6.13 15.03
C THR A 141 -12.72 6.15 13.53
N LEU A 142 -12.62 4.99 12.87
CA LEU A 142 -12.91 4.86 11.44
C LEU A 142 -14.40 4.98 11.10
N LYS A 143 -15.29 4.85 12.09
CA LYS A 143 -16.74 5.11 11.91
C LYS A 143 -17.03 6.59 11.74
N GLU A 144 -16.28 7.43 12.45
CA GLU A 144 -16.43 8.88 12.42
C GLU A 144 -15.57 9.50 11.30
N ASN A 145 -14.35 9.01 11.13
CA ASN A 145 -13.41 9.50 10.12
C ASN A 145 -12.79 8.35 9.32
N PRO A 146 -13.46 7.81 8.30
CA PRO A 146 -12.91 6.76 7.45
C PRO A 146 -11.74 7.23 6.57
N ALA A 147 -11.56 8.55 6.39
CA ALA A 147 -10.44 9.12 5.64
C ALA A 147 -9.09 8.82 6.29
N THR A 148 -9.06 8.57 7.60
CA THR A 148 -7.86 8.18 8.34
C THR A 148 -7.13 6.97 7.72
N ILE A 149 -7.87 6.02 7.11
CA ILE A 149 -7.26 4.89 6.40
C ILE A 149 -6.37 5.36 5.25
N SER A 150 -6.75 6.46 4.58
CA SER A 150 -5.98 7.02 3.46
C SER A 150 -4.89 8.01 3.89
N GLU A 151 -5.07 8.64 5.03
CA GLU A 151 -4.14 9.63 5.58
C GLU A 151 -2.98 8.96 6.30
N ASP A 152 -3.28 7.95 7.09
CA ASP A 152 -2.32 7.20 7.89
C ASP A 152 -2.68 5.70 7.95
N PRO A 153 -2.43 4.94 6.88
CA PRO A 153 -2.90 3.57 6.75
C PRO A 153 -2.26 2.58 7.74
N TYR A 154 -1.10 2.89 8.31
CA TYR A 154 -0.32 1.94 9.09
C TYR A 154 -0.35 2.19 10.60
N GLU A 155 -0.65 3.41 11.04
CA GLU A 155 -0.79 3.76 12.45
C GLU A 155 -2.26 4.02 12.80
N ALA A 156 -2.79 5.22 12.56
CA ALA A 156 -4.15 5.57 12.93
C ALA A 156 -5.23 4.83 12.12
N GLY A 157 -4.92 4.42 10.89
CA GLY A 157 -5.83 3.74 9.95
C GLY A 157 -5.91 2.22 10.11
N TRP A 158 -5.44 1.65 11.24
CA TRP A 158 -5.68 0.23 11.52
C TRP A 158 -7.17 -0.08 11.61
N ILE A 159 -7.58 -1.31 11.27
CA ILE A 159 -8.99 -1.69 11.16
C ILE A 159 -9.44 -2.53 12.35
N ALA A 160 -8.72 -3.61 12.64
CA ALA A 160 -9.04 -4.53 13.70
C ALA A 160 -7.79 -5.15 14.33
N GLU A 161 -7.93 -5.70 15.55
CA GLU A 161 -6.96 -6.62 16.14
C GLU A 161 -7.58 -8.00 16.26
N ILE A 162 -6.87 -8.99 15.76
CA ILE A 162 -7.26 -10.40 15.78
C ILE A 162 -6.36 -11.12 16.80
N LYS A 163 -6.97 -11.78 17.77
CA LYS A 163 -6.27 -12.69 18.68
C LYS A 163 -6.22 -14.07 18.04
N PRO A 164 -5.04 -14.60 17.72
CA PRO A 164 -4.91 -15.94 17.14
C PRO A 164 -5.42 -17.02 18.11
N ASP A 165 -6.07 -18.03 17.57
CA ASP A 165 -6.54 -19.16 18.38
C ASP A 165 -5.40 -20.13 18.70
N ASN A 166 -4.42 -20.26 17.78
CA ASN A 166 -3.32 -21.21 17.91
C ASN A 166 -2.00 -20.59 17.40
N PRO A 167 -0.93 -20.53 18.24
CA PRO A 167 0.36 -19.99 17.84
C PRO A 167 1.05 -20.74 16.69
N ILE A 168 0.87 -22.07 16.60
CA ILE A 168 1.48 -22.88 15.53
C ILE A 168 0.83 -22.53 14.19
N THR A 169 -0.49 -22.52 14.13
CA THR A 169 -1.24 -22.13 12.94
C THR A 169 -0.90 -20.69 12.53
N LEU A 170 -0.78 -19.78 13.50
CA LEU A 170 -0.39 -18.40 13.23
C LEU A 170 0.98 -18.32 12.54
N GLU A 171 1.97 -19.09 13.02
CA GLU A 171 3.31 -19.05 12.43
C GLU A 171 3.28 -19.51 10.97
N GLU A 172 2.49 -20.53 10.64
CA GLU A 172 2.29 -20.99 9.26
C GLU A 172 1.58 -19.91 8.41
N GLU A 173 0.52 -19.32 8.92
CA GLU A 173 -0.24 -18.28 8.23
C GLU A 173 0.60 -17.02 7.98
N LEU A 174 1.46 -16.62 8.92
CA LEU A 174 2.36 -15.48 8.77
C LEU A 174 3.47 -15.73 7.74
N ARG A 175 3.94 -16.98 7.59
CA ARG A 175 4.97 -17.33 6.57
C ARG A 175 4.47 -17.14 5.15
N ASP A 176 3.18 -17.28 4.92
CA ASP A 176 2.57 -17.10 3.60
C ASP A 176 2.32 -15.62 3.24
N LEU A 177 2.52 -14.71 4.18
CA LEU A 177 2.40 -13.28 3.94
C LEU A 177 3.70 -12.73 3.38
N MET A 178 3.59 -11.74 2.53
CA MET A 178 4.72 -11.06 1.90
C MET A 178 5.31 -10.00 2.82
N ASN A 179 6.63 -9.87 2.84
CA ASN A 179 7.25 -8.69 3.42
C ASN A 179 6.95 -7.43 2.56
N PRO A 180 7.19 -6.21 3.06
CA PRO A 180 6.84 -4.98 2.34
C PRO A 180 7.50 -4.84 0.96
N LYS A 181 8.72 -5.35 0.79
CA LYS A 181 9.45 -5.29 -0.48
C LYS A 181 8.83 -6.25 -1.51
N GLU A 182 8.57 -7.48 -1.10
CA GLU A 182 7.89 -8.49 -1.93
C GLU A 182 6.49 -8.04 -2.31
N TYR A 183 5.73 -7.55 -1.33
CA TYR A 183 4.39 -7.05 -1.56
C TYR A 183 4.38 -5.88 -2.56
N LYS A 184 5.30 -4.93 -2.46
CA LYS A 184 5.39 -3.80 -3.40
C LYS A 184 5.61 -4.30 -4.84
N ILE A 185 6.54 -5.24 -5.04
CA ILE A 185 6.83 -5.82 -6.36
C ILE A 185 5.61 -6.58 -6.88
N TRP A 186 4.98 -7.38 -6.03
CA TRP A 186 3.80 -8.17 -6.38
C TRP A 186 2.61 -7.26 -6.73
N ALA A 187 2.30 -6.26 -5.89
CA ALA A 187 1.17 -5.37 -6.06
C ALA A 187 1.24 -4.54 -7.36
N ILE A 188 2.44 -4.10 -7.76
CA ILE A 188 2.64 -3.38 -9.03
C ILE A 188 2.28 -4.26 -10.24
N LYS A 189 2.49 -5.57 -10.16
CA LYS A 189 2.14 -6.52 -11.21
C LYS A 189 0.63 -6.78 -11.30
N GLN A 190 -0.12 -6.51 -10.24
CA GLN A 190 -1.59 -6.68 -10.20
C GLN A 190 -2.29 -5.48 -10.85
N ARG A 191 -2.50 -5.52 -12.17
CA ARG A 191 -3.10 -4.41 -12.94
C ARG A 191 -4.59 -4.17 -12.65
N HIS A 192 -5.31 -5.16 -12.10
CA HIS A 192 -6.78 -5.20 -12.07
C HIS A 192 -7.41 -5.22 -10.68
N PHE A 193 -6.70 -4.74 -9.66
CA PHE A 193 -7.20 -4.79 -8.27
C PHE A 193 -8.55 -4.07 -8.05
N ALA A 194 -8.89 -3.07 -8.84
CA ALA A 194 -10.08 -2.25 -8.66
C ALA A 194 -11.16 -2.46 -9.74
N GLU A 195 -11.07 -3.52 -10.55
CA GLU A 195 -12.13 -3.85 -11.50
C GLU A 195 -13.14 -4.78 -10.82
N PRO A 196 -14.43 -4.40 -10.75
CA PRO A 196 -15.47 -5.28 -10.24
C PRO A 196 -15.55 -6.51 -11.13
N ARG A 197 -15.67 -7.67 -10.53
CA ARG A 197 -16.05 -8.88 -11.27
C ARG A 197 -17.48 -8.67 -11.77
N THR A 198 -17.64 -8.51 -13.09
CA THR A 198 -18.93 -8.54 -13.78
C THR A 198 -19.56 -9.90 -13.67
#